data_d6e54ff3a242d7b89ce941ea04f19f62
#
_entry.id   d6e54ff3a242d7b89ce941ea04f19f62
#
_cell.length_a   1.000
_cell.length_b   1.000
_cell.length_c   1.000
_cell.angle_alpha   90.00
_cell.angle_beta   90.00
_cell.angle_gamma   90.00
#
_symmetry.space_group_name_H-M   'P 1'
#
loop_
_entity.id
_entity.type
_entity.pdbx_description
1 polymer ?
#
loop_
_entity_poly.entity_id
_entity_poly.type
_entity_poly.pdbx_seq_one_letter_code
_entity_poly.pdbx_strand_id
1 'polypeptide(L)'
;MKYVFLSFLVIGSLLLTSCNKKKDTIANIKVLGPDSQPVNQCMVLLYGTNSLGTPQQVSVYDTLYTNADGIASFNFNYFFQLGYKGVAILDIKAQKGSQIGLGIIKIESEFVNEETVIIQ
;
A
#
# COMPACT_ATOMS: atom_id res chain seq x y z
N MET A 1 37.80 10.44 -40.17
CA MET A 1 36.95 9.25 -40.15
C MET A 1 37.12 8.38 -38.90
N LYS A 2 38.18 8.50 -38.17
CA LYS A 2 38.38 7.74 -36.93
C LYS A 2 37.49 8.18 -35.75
N TYR A 3 36.94 9.37 -35.82
CA TYR A 3 36.16 9.96 -34.72
C TYR A 3 34.65 9.65 -34.77
N VAL A 4 34.14 9.17 -35.91
CA VAL A 4 32.74 8.84 -36.09
C VAL A 4 32.41 7.49 -35.45
N PHE A 5 33.38 6.57 -35.37
CA PHE A 5 33.19 5.27 -34.74
C PHE A 5 33.14 5.33 -33.22
N LEU A 6 33.85 6.26 -32.59
CA LEU A 6 33.82 6.45 -31.15
C LEU A 6 32.51 7.04 -30.67
N SER A 7 31.89 7.91 -31.48
CA SER A 7 30.62 8.56 -31.18
C SER A 7 29.46 7.57 -31.19
N PHE A 8 29.53 6.52 -32.00
CA PHE A 8 28.47 5.52 -32.08
C PHE A 8 28.47 4.54 -30.91
N LEU A 9 29.62 4.28 -30.32
CA LEU A 9 29.76 3.34 -29.21
C LEU A 9 29.21 3.92 -27.89
N VAL A 10 29.27 5.24 -27.73
CA VAL A 10 28.79 5.92 -26.51
C VAL A 10 27.26 5.98 -26.45
N ILE A 11 26.59 6.04 -27.60
CA ILE A 11 25.12 6.09 -27.66
C ILE A 11 24.49 4.72 -27.35
N GLY A 12 25.18 3.65 -27.69
CA GLY A 12 24.71 2.27 -27.42
C GLY A 12 24.72 1.87 -25.95
N SER A 13 25.57 2.49 -25.13
CA SER A 13 25.67 2.15 -23.71
C SER A 13 24.58 2.79 -22.84
N LEU A 14 23.93 3.85 -23.33
CA LEU A 14 22.87 4.54 -22.59
C LEU A 14 21.51 3.83 -22.66
N LEU A 15 21.33 2.89 -23.59
CA LEU A 15 20.09 2.15 -23.78
C LEU A 15 19.97 0.92 -22.89
N LEU A 16 21.03 0.55 -22.15
CA LEU A 16 21.10 -0.64 -21.32
C LEU A 16 20.74 -0.41 -19.86
N THR A 17 20.36 0.84 -19.47
CA THR A 17 20.11 1.21 -18.08
C THR A 17 18.63 1.26 -17.69
N SER A 18 17.72 0.76 -18.51
CA SER A 18 16.32 0.64 -18.10
C SER A 18 16.12 -0.59 -17.23
N CYS A 19 16.46 -0.47 -15.94
CA CYS A 19 16.08 -1.48 -14.95
C CYS A 19 14.59 -1.29 -14.63
N ASN A 20 13.77 -2.27 -15.00
CA ASN A 20 12.39 -2.37 -14.56
C ASN A 20 12.39 -2.77 -13.08
N LYS A 21 12.42 -1.77 -12.18
CA LYS A 21 12.23 -2.01 -10.76
C LYS A 21 10.75 -2.21 -10.46
N LYS A 22 10.43 -3.30 -9.80
CA LYS A 22 9.11 -3.54 -9.25
C LYS A 22 8.76 -2.42 -8.27
N LYS A 23 7.58 -1.82 -8.41
CA LYS A 23 7.11 -0.80 -7.50
C LYS A 23 6.55 -1.44 -6.23
N ASP A 24 6.63 -0.71 -5.13
CA ASP A 24 6.08 -1.17 -3.86
C ASP A 24 4.56 -1.13 -3.87
N THR A 25 3.97 -2.09 -3.16
CA THR A 25 2.53 -2.12 -2.89
C THR A 25 2.30 -1.56 -1.49
N ILE A 26 1.71 -0.39 -1.40
CA ILE A 26 1.51 0.34 -0.15
C ILE A 26 0.03 0.61 0.05
N ALA A 27 -0.43 0.53 1.29
CA ALA A 27 -1.75 0.99 1.70
C ALA A 27 -1.60 2.07 2.76
N ASN A 28 -2.02 3.28 2.44
CA ASN A 28 -2.02 4.43 3.35
C ASN A 28 -3.44 4.67 3.85
N ILE A 29 -3.64 4.47 5.14
CA ILE A 29 -4.93 4.73 5.78
C ILE A 29 -4.83 6.04 6.54
N LYS A 30 -5.62 7.03 6.12
CA LYS A 30 -5.74 8.31 6.80
C LYS A 30 -6.91 8.28 7.76
N VAL A 31 -6.67 8.64 9.00
CA VAL A 31 -7.70 8.70 10.04
C VAL A 31 -7.97 10.15 10.40
N LEU A 32 -9.23 10.53 10.29
CA LEU A 32 -9.73 11.84 10.70
C LEU A 32 -10.68 11.69 11.91
N GLY A 33 -10.65 12.68 12.78
CA GLY A 33 -11.62 12.79 13.86
C GLY A 33 -12.97 13.38 13.38
N PRO A 34 -13.94 13.52 14.30
CA PRO A 34 -15.24 14.12 13.96
C PRO A 34 -15.15 15.55 13.44
N ASP A 35 -14.07 16.26 13.80
CA ASP A 35 -13.76 17.63 13.36
C ASP A 35 -13.00 17.68 12.02
N SER A 36 -12.84 16.54 11.34
CA SER A 36 -12.09 16.40 10.10
C SER A 36 -10.60 16.71 10.23
N GLN A 37 -10.05 16.61 11.45
CA GLN A 37 -8.63 16.80 11.69
C GLN A 37 -7.88 15.45 11.76
N PRO A 38 -6.61 15.40 11.32
CA PRO A 38 -5.81 14.18 11.42
C PRO A 38 -5.68 13.70 12.87
N VAL A 39 -5.76 12.39 13.08
CA VAL A 39 -5.67 11.78 14.41
C VAL A 39 -4.33 11.04 14.52
N ASN A 40 -3.47 11.53 15.42
CA ASN A 40 -2.19 10.90 15.73
C ASN A 40 -2.37 9.73 16.71
N GLN A 41 -1.51 8.70 16.59
CA GLN A 41 -1.51 7.53 17.48
C GLN A 41 -2.86 6.79 17.53
N CYS A 42 -3.58 6.79 16.42
CA CYS A 42 -4.80 5.99 16.26
C CYS A 42 -4.43 4.57 15.82
N MET A 43 -4.99 3.59 16.46
CA MET A 43 -4.83 2.20 16.05
C MET A 43 -5.59 1.95 14.76
N VAL A 44 -4.90 1.39 13.74
CA VAL A 44 -5.50 1.00 12.47
C VAL A 44 -5.26 -0.48 12.25
N LEU A 45 -6.34 -1.22 12.10
CA LEU A 45 -6.34 -2.64 11.84
C LEU A 45 -6.83 -2.88 10.42
N LEU A 46 -6.04 -3.62 9.63
CA LEU A 46 -6.46 -4.14 8.33
C LEU A 46 -6.66 -5.64 8.43
N TYR A 47 -7.84 -6.09 8.02
CA TYR A 47 -8.18 -7.51 8.05
C TYR A 47 -9.08 -7.86 6.86
N GLY A 48 -9.02 -9.12 6.47
CA GLY A 48 -9.89 -9.61 5.42
C GLY A 48 -9.92 -11.11 5.42
N THR A 49 -11.08 -11.67 5.12
CA THR A 49 -11.25 -13.07 4.83
C THR A 49 -11.49 -13.21 3.33
N ASN A 50 -10.78 -14.13 2.69
CA ASN A 50 -11.03 -14.41 1.29
C ASN A 50 -12.40 -15.07 1.16
N SER A 51 -13.37 -14.32 0.65
CA SER A 51 -14.75 -14.77 0.48
C SER A 51 -14.97 -15.63 -0.75
N LEU A 52 -13.90 -16.03 -1.45
CA LEU A 52 -14.01 -16.81 -2.70
C LEU A 52 -14.29 -18.32 -2.49
N GLY A 53 -14.63 -18.74 -1.28
CA GLY A 53 -15.03 -20.11 -1.02
C GLY A 53 -13.97 -21.17 -1.28
N THR A 54 -12.73 -20.80 -1.44
CA THR A 54 -11.60 -21.73 -1.53
C THR A 54 -11.14 -22.12 -0.13
N PRO A 55 -10.68 -23.37 0.07
CA PRO A 55 -10.32 -23.85 1.39
C PRO A 55 -9.09 -23.17 2.01
N GLN A 56 -8.44 -22.26 1.31
CA GLN A 56 -7.36 -21.44 1.83
C GLN A 56 -7.88 -20.04 2.12
N GLN A 57 -8.35 -19.84 3.33
CA GLN A 57 -8.67 -18.50 3.82
C GLN A 57 -7.37 -17.79 4.18
N VAL A 58 -6.93 -16.86 3.34
CA VAL A 58 -5.84 -15.98 3.70
C VAL A 58 -6.43 -14.81 4.47
N SER A 59 -6.35 -14.87 5.78
CA SER A 59 -6.66 -13.71 6.62
C SER A 59 -5.43 -12.82 6.66
N VAL A 60 -5.52 -11.63 6.08
CA VAL A 60 -4.51 -10.61 6.31
C VAL A 60 -4.90 -9.88 7.59
N TYR A 61 -4.00 -9.86 8.55
CA TYR A 61 -4.23 -9.24 9.84
C TYR A 61 -2.98 -8.45 10.23
N ASP A 62 -3.06 -7.13 10.10
CA ASP A 62 -1.96 -6.26 10.44
C ASP A 62 -2.47 -5.02 11.17
N THR A 63 -1.71 -4.56 12.16
CA THR A 63 -2.07 -3.43 12.99
C THR A 63 -0.92 -2.43 13.05
N LEU A 64 -1.22 -1.18 12.73
CA LEU A 64 -0.28 -0.06 12.87
C LEU A 64 -0.97 1.12 13.54
N TYR A 65 -0.16 2.08 13.98
CA TYR A 65 -0.65 3.33 14.56
C TYR A 65 -0.36 4.48 13.60
N THR A 66 -1.29 5.44 13.54
CA THR A 66 -1.10 6.62 12.69
C THR A 66 0.02 7.52 13.22
N ASN A 67 0.65 8.23 12.29
CA ASN A 67 1.65 9.27 12.60
C ASN A 67 0.97 10.63 12.87
N ALA A 68 1.77 11.69 12.98
CA ALA A 68 1.28 13.04 13.22
C ALA A 68 0.35 13.58 12.11
N ASP A 69 0.47 13.07 10.90
CA ASP A 69 -0.39 13.40 9.77
C ASP A 69 -1.67 12.55 9.73
N GLY A 70 -1.87 11.68 10.72
CA GLY A 70 -3.01 10.80 10.78
C GLY A 70 -2.94 9.62 9.83
N ILE A 71 -1.76 9.24 9.36
CA ILE A 71 -1.57 8.19 8.35
C ILE A 71 -0.89 6.97 8.95
N ALA A 72 -1.48 5.80 8.74
CA ALA A 72 -0.86 4.50 8.95
C ALA A 72 -0.49 3.90 7.60
N SER A 73 0.78 3.60 7.39
CA SER A 73 1.30 3.13 6.11
C SER A 73 1.68 1.65 6.22
N PHE A 74 1.00 0.80 5.45
CA PHE A 74 1.21 -0.64 5.42
C PHE A 74 1.94 -1.05 4.14
N ASN A 75 2.94 -1.91 4.28
CA ASN A 75 3.67 -2.47 3.14
C ASN A 75 3.18 -3.89 2.87
N PHE A 76 2.63 -4.12 1.67
CA PHE A 76 2.10 -5.41 1.25
C PHE A 76 2.99 -6.13 0.23
N ASN A 77 4.25 -5.72 0.08
CA ASN A 77 5.15 -6.37 -0.88
C ASN A 77 5.27 -7.87 -0.65
N TYR A 78 5.38 -8.29 0.60
CA TYR A 78 5.49 -9.69 0.96
C TYR A 78 4.26 -10.49 0.54
N PHE A 79 3.07 -9.93 0.75
CA PHE A 79 1.79 -10.57 0.41
C PHE A 79 1.70 -10.86 -1.10
N PHE A 80 2.04 -9.88 -1.93
CA PHE A 80 1.96 -10.02 -3.38
C PHE A 80 3.13 -10.81 -3.97
N GLN A 81 4.26 -10.94 -3.26
CA GLN A 81 5.39 -11.77 -3.67
C GLN A 81 5.09 -13.27 -3.60
N LEU A 82 4.16 -13.68 -2.75
CA LEU A 82 3.76 -15.09 -2.59
C LEU A 82 2.86 -15.61 -3.73
N GLY A 83 2.77 -14.88 -4.85
CA GLY A 83 1.99 -15.28 -6.01
C GLY A 83 0.57 -14.73 -6.05
N TYR A 84 0.20 -13.92 -5.11
CA TYR A 84 -1.08 -13.19 -5.14
C TYR A 84 -0.95 -12.04 -6.13
N LYS A 85 -1.59 -12.19 -7.28
CA LYS A 85 -1.62 -11.14 -8.31
C LYS A 85 -3.01 -10.51 -8.32
N GLY A 86 -3.04 -9.20 -8.54
CA GLY A 86 -4.29 -8.48 -8.77
C GLY A 86 -4.69 -7.59 -7.61
N VAL A 87 -5.86 -7.83 -7.05
CA VAL A 87 -6.52 -6.93 -6.13
C VAL A 87 -6.91 -7.67 -4.85
N ALA A 88 -6.62 -7.07 -3.70
CA ALA A 88 -7.13 -7.51 -2.41
C ALA A 88 -8.11 -6.48 -1.87
N ILE A 89 -9.20 -6.93 -1.27
CA ILE A 89 -10.16 -6.06 -0.57
C ILE A 89 -10.07 -6.37 0.92
N LEU A 90 -9.75 -5.35 1.71
CA LEU A 90 -9.59 -5.48 3.15
C LEU A 90 -10.52 -4.54 3.89
N ASP A 91 -10.99 -4.99 5.05
CA ASP A 91 -11.72 -4.16 5.99
C ASP A 91 -10.75 -3.33 6.83
N ILE A 92 -11.17 -2.13 7.18
CA ILE A 92 -10.41 -1.20 8.02
C ILE A 92 -11.18 -0.98 9.30
N LYS A 93 -10.50 -1.11 10.44
CA LYS A 93 -10.99 -0.64 11.73
C LYS A 93 -9.98 0.32 12.33
N ALA A 94 -10.39 1.56 12.54
CA ALA A 94 -9.59 2.54 13.25
C ALA A 94 -10.21 2.78 14.63
N GLN A 95 -9.40 2.86 15.66
CA GLN A 95 -9.86 3.08 17.03
C GLN A 95 -8.89 3.90 17.83
N LYS A 96 -9.43 4.91 18.50
CA LYS A 96 -8.70 5.68 19.50
C LYS A 96 -9.62 5.97 20.69
N GLY A 97 -9.29 5.37 21.85
CA GLY A 97 -10.19 5.42 23.00
C GLY A 97 -11.53 4.75 22.69
N SER A 98 -12.62 5.50 22.88
CA SER A 98 -13.97 5.03 22.57
C SER A 98 -14.43 5.34 21.15
N GLN A 99 -13.64 6.11 20.39
CA GLN A 99 -13.96 6.47 19.01
C GLN A 99 -13.55 5.37 18.05
N ILE A 100 -14.45 5.01 17.15
CA ILE A 100 -14.23 3.92 16.17
C ILE A 100 -14.66 4.41 14.79
N GLY A 101 -13.88 4.03 13.77
CA GLY A 101 -14.22 4.22 12.38
C GLY A 101 -14.03 2.91 11.61
N LEU A 102 -14.90 2.65 10.66
CA LEU A 102 -14.85 1.48 9.79
C LEU A 102 -14.75 1.91 8.34
N GLY A 103 -14.08 1.10 7.54
CA GLY A 103 -13.95 1.35 6.12
C GLY A 103 -13.52 0.10 5.37
N ILE A 104 -13.31 0.26 4.08
CA ILE A 104 -12.86 -0.79 3.18
C ILE A 104 -11.79 -0.19 2.26
N ILE A 105 -10.72 -0.91 2.01
CA ILE A 105 -9.70 -0.52 1.05
C ILE A 105 -9.49 -1.59 0.00
N LYS A 106 -9.40 -1.16 -1.26
CA LYS A 106 -8.97 -1.97 -2.38
C LYS A 106 -7.48 -1.78 -2.58
N ILE A 107 -6.71 -2.85 -2.48
CA ILE A 107 -5.25 -2.82 -2.63
C ILE A 107 -4.88 -3.44 -3.97
N GLU A 108 -4.32 -2.63 -4.84
CA GLU A 108 -3.78 -3.05 -6.12
C GLU A 108 -2.26 -3.23 -6.01
N SER A 109 -1.75 -4.32 -6.56
CA SER A 109 -0.32 -4.60 -6.60
C SER A 109 0.45 -3.50 -7.32
N GLU A 110 1.59 -3.10 -6.78
CA GLU A 110 2.49 -2.08 -7.33
C GLU A 110 1.92 -0.65 -7.37
N PHE A 111 0.91 -0.38 -6.52
CA PHE A 111 0.34 0.96 -6.37
C PHE A 111 0.41 1.43 -4.91
N VAL A 112 0.41 2.74 -4.74
CA VAL A 112 0.11 3.36 -3.44
C VAL A 112 -1.40 3.52 -3.36
N ASN A 113 -2.03 2.70 -2.53
CA ASN A 113 -3.47 2.69 -2.33
C ASN A 113 -3.81 3.53 -1.11
N GLU A 114 -4.85 4.35 -1.20
CA GLU A 114 -5.21 5.28 -0.13
C GLU A 114 -6.69 5.16 0.22
N GLU A 115 -7.00 5.26 1.50
CA GLU A 115 -8.36 5.33 2.01
C GLU A 115 -8.41 6.22 3.25
N THR A 116 -9.52 6.90 3.45
CA THR A 116 -9.75 7.77 4.60
C THR A 116 -10.88 7.20 5.45
N VAL A 117 -10.66 7.14 6.77
CA VAL A 117 -11.63 6.67 7.75
C VAL A 117 -11.85 7.77 8.79
N ILE A 118 -13.11 8.00 9.14
CA ILE A 118 -13.49 8.95 10.17
C ILE A 118 -13.89 8.19 11.43
N ILE A 119 -13.24 8.50 12.55
CA ILE A 119 -13.62 7.96 13.86
C ILE A 119 -14.61 8.88 14.55
N GLN A 120 -15.55 8.28 15.24
CA GLN A 120 -16.61 9.00 15.98
C GLN A 120 -16.87 8.34 17.32
#